data_d041ec59a892126d1b057981178b3d64
#
_entry.id   d041ec59a892126d1b057981178b3d64
#
_cell.length_a   1.000
_cell.length_b   1.000
_cell.length_c   1.000
_cell.angle_alpha   90.00
_cell.angle_beta   90.00
_cell.angle_gamma   90.00
#
_symmetry.space_group_name_H-M   'P 1'
#
loop_
_entity.id
_entity.type
_entity.pdbx_description
1 polymer ?
#
loop_
_entity_poly.entity_id
_entity_poly.type
_entity_poly.pdbx_seq_one_letter_code
_entity_poly.pdbx_strand_id
1 'polypeptide(L)'
;MSLGARLAYSFGAFGNDSFYGLLSGYLIMFITSHLFNTGNQAEDAKMISIVTLIIMGLRIVELFIDPFIGNAIDRTKTRWGHFRPWVVVGGSISAVILLMLFTNLGGLYQKNAVMYMIVFGVLYITMDIFYSFKDVGFWSMLPSLTTDSREREKTATYARVGSTVGGGLVGILVMPAVIFFSAKATSTGDDRGWFIFAAIICGIAFVSAWCVGLFTREVNSDIRKNKKDTKGIVGIFKALSGNDQLMWVALAYLFYGIAINITNSLEVYYFTYIMGMPKAFSIFSTINIFLGIIATSLFPILSKKMSRKALFTSCLVIMLCAMGIFAFAGSNLPLVLLAASLFGFPQHMVFLIVLMVITDSVEYGQLKLGHRDESLALSVRPLIDKFGGAVSNGVVGQIAIMAGMTTGATAASITAAGKTNFKLMMFAVPAVMLIIAIIIFASKVILSEKKHAEIVAELEKTWGKKYAGAKETKPVAGQIELSTPIAGKLMNLSEVNDETFSSGSVGQGFAIKPTDGRVLAPFDATVRQVFTTRHAVGLVGDNGVVLLIHIGLGTVKLKGTGFVSYVSEGQKVKKGQELIEFWDPTIKKAGLDDTVIMIVTNSQDFNNIKLITQAGTEVKAEDKVMSLQTKEKVASK
;
A
#
# COMPACT_ATOMS: atom_id res chain seq x y z
N MET A 1 -7.70 -18.97 11.54
CA MET A 1 -6.64 -18.42 12.44
C MET A 1 -7.22 -18.19 13.83
N SER A 2 -6.48 -18.50 14.93
CA SER A 2 -6.97 -18.27 16.29
C SER A 2 -7.01 -16.76 16.62
N LEU A 3 -7.89 -16.35 17.55
CA LEU A 3 -7.95 -14.96 18.02
C LEU A 3 -6.63 -14.52 18.64
N GLY A 4 -5.99 -15.40 19.44
CA GLY A 4 -4.68 -15.13 20.06
C GLY A 4 -3.58 -14.83 19.03
N ALA A 5 -3.50 -15.60 17.95
CA ALA A 5 -2.54 -15.35 16.87
C ALA A 5 -2.83 -14.02 16.12
N ARG A 6 -4.11 -13.66 15.98
CA ARG A 6 -4.52 -12.40 15.36
C ARG A 6 -4.18 -11.19 16.25
N LEU A 7 -4.41 -11.31 17.56
CA LEU A 7 -4.02 -10.28 18.51
C LEU A 7 -2.50 -10.13 18.63
N ALA A 8 -1.75 -11.25 18.61
CA ALA A 8 -0.29 -11.20 18.59
C ALA A 8 0.25 -10.50 17.33
N TYR A 9 -0.36 -10.75 16.17
CA TYR A 9 0.00 -10.07 14.93
C TYR A 9 -0.36 -8.57 14.98
N SER A 10 -1.52 -8.21 15.56
CA SER A 10 -1.91 -6.81 15.80
C SER A 10 -0.94 -6.10 16.74
N PHE A 11 -0.52 -6.77 17.83
CA PHE A 11 0.49 -6.24 18.74
C PHE A 11 1.86 -6.10 18.08
N GLY A 12 2.20 -6.99 17.14
CA GLY A 12 3.38 -6.84 16.28
C GLY A 12 3.34 -5.56 15.44
N ALA A 13 2.18 -5.24 14.85
CA ALA A 13 1.99 -4.00 14.11
C ALA A 13 2.06 -2.76 15.02
N PHE A 14 1.48 -2.84 16.22
CA PHE A 14 1.57 -1.80 17.25
C PHE A 14 3.04 -1.48 17.58
N GLY A 15 3.86 -2.50 17.91
CA GLY A 15 5.26 -2.30 18.22
C GLY A 15 6.11 -1.85 17.02
N ASN A 16 5.73 -2.27 15.80
CA ASN A 16 6.39 -1.84 14.57
C ASN A 16 6.25 -0.33 14.36
N ASP A 17 5.03 0.17 14.44
CA ASP A 17 4.76 1.58 14.17
C ASP A 17 5.12 2.49 15.36
N SER A 18 5.13 1.95 16.59
CA SER A 18 5.71 2.66 17.74
C SER A 18 7.22 2.87 17.56
N PHE A 19 7.95 1.83 17.13
CA PHE A 19 9.37 1.93 16.80
C PHE A 19 9.63 2.95 15.69
N TYR A 20 8.87 2.85 14.59
CA TYR A 20 9.01 3.77 13.45
C TYR A 20 8.68 5.20 13.82
N GLY A 21 7.65 5.42 14.65
CA GLY A 21 7.30 6.73 15.17
C GLY A 21 8.42 7.37 16.00
N LEU A 22 9.07 6.59 16.87
CA LEU A 22 10.23 7.04 17.64
C LEU A 22 11.41 7.38 16.72
N LEU A 23 11.75 6.48 15.79
CA LEU A 23 12.87 6.63 14.87
C LEU A 23 12.69 7.83 13.92
N SER A 24 11.53 7.90 13.24
CA SER A 24 11.29 8.90 12.20
C SER A 24 10.88 10.26 12.73
N GLY A 25 10.14 10.29 13.84
CA GLY A 25 9.58 11.52 14.37
C GLY A 25 10.46 12.22 15.39
N TYR A 26 11.17 11.45 16.24
CA TYR A 26 11.76 12.02 17.46
C TYR A 26 13.27 11.83 17.60
N LEU A 27 13.89 10.94 16.83
CA LEU A 27 15.36 10.80 16.87
C LEU A 27 16.06 12.11 16.46
N ILE A 28 15.56 12.79 15.44
CA ILE A 28 16.13 14.08 14.99
C ILE A 28 15.96 15.15 16.08
N MET A 29 14.81 15.17 16.77
CA MET A 29 14.60 16.09 17.89
C MET A 29 15.56 15.82 19.03
N PHE A 30 15.80 14.56 19.38
CA PHE A 30 16.80 14.19 20.39
C PHE A 30 18.21 14.63 19.95
N ILE A 31 18.61 14.37 18.70
CA ILE A 31 19.91 14.78 18.15
C ILE A 31 20.10 16.28 18.22
N THR A 32 19.09 17.06 17.81
CA THR A 32 19.20 18.52 17.77
C THR A 32 19.15 19.18 19.14
N SER A 33 18.43 18.58 20.11
CA SER A 33 18.15 19.21 21.40
C SER A 33 19.07 18.71 22.53
N HIS A 34 19.65 17.50 22.44
CA HIS A 34 20.31 16.85 23.57
C HIS A 34 21.61 16.13 23.24
N LEU A 35 21.79 15.60 22.01
CA LEU A 35 22.89 14.68 21.73
C LEU A 35 24.27 15.33 21.86
N PHE A 36 24.41 16.59 21.43
CA PHE A 36 25.67 17.31 21.45
C PHE A 36 25.60 18.48 22.42
N ASN A 37 26.54 18.55 23.33
CA ASN A 37 26.70 19.61 24.32
C ASN A 37 28.18 19.81 24.60
N THR A 38 28.90 20.42 23.67
CA THR A 38 30.34 20.74 23.79
C THR A 38 30.59 22.04 24.55
N GLY A 39 29.55 22.84 24.79
CA GLY A 39 29.64 24.20 25.28
C GLY A 39 29.93 25.25 24.19
N ASN A 40 30.13 24.81 22.94
CA ASN A 40 30.34 25.66 21.77
C ASN A 40 29.21 25.42 20.77
N GLN A 41 28.29 26.36 20.68
CA GLN A 41 27.10 26.25 19.79
C GLN A 41 27.46 26.02 18.32
N ALA A 42 28.58 26.58 17.83
CA ALA A 42 28.99 26.40 16.43
C ALA A 42 29.49 24.95 16.18
N GLU A 43 30.16 24.34 17.12
CA GLU A 43 30.59 22.93 17.04
C GLU A 43 29.38 22.00 17.13
N ASP A 44 28.48 22.25 18.08
CA ASP A 44 27.25 21.46 18.22
C ASP A 44 26.41 21.52 16.95
N ALA A 45 26.22 22.70 16.37
CA ALA A 45 25.50 22.86 15.09
C ALA A 45 26.19 22.10 13.94
N LYS A 46 27.53 22.15 13.86
CA LYS A 46 28.27 21.40 12.85
C LYS A 46 28.08 19.89 13.01
N MET A 47 28.13 19.36 14.22
CA MET A 47 27.95 17.95 14.50
C MET A 47 26.52 17.50 14.20
N ILE A 48 25.54 18.28 14.62
CA ILE A 48 24.11 18.03 14.27
C ILE A 48 23.92 17.97 12.76
N SER A 49 24.49 18.94 12.02
CA SER A 49 24.41 18.99 10.55
C SER A 49 25.00 17.73 9.91
N ILE A 50 26.18 17.30 10.35
CA ILE A 50 26.84 16.10 9.80
C ILE A 50 26.00 14.85 10.08
N VAL A 51 25.55 14.66 11.33
CA VAL A 51 24.77 13.47 11.71
C VAL A 51 23.42 13.40 10.96
N THR A 52 22.72 14.52 10.83
CA THR A 52 21.43 14.55 10.10
C THR A 52 21.61 14.29 8.59
N LEU A 53 22.72 14.76 8.00
CA LEU A 53 23.07 14.43 6.61
C LEU A 53 23.51 12.97 6.43
N ILE A 54 24.21 12.39 7.42
CA ILE A 54 24.52 10.94 7.44
C ILE A 54 23.20 10.14 7.45
N ILE A 55 22.26 10.47 8.34
CA ILE A 55 20.95 9.80 8.41
C ILE A 55 20.23 9.89 7.06
N MET A 56 20.18 11.08 6.46
CA MET A 56 19.56 11.27 5.15
C MET A 56 20.21 10.41 4.07
N GLY A 57 21.55 10.41 4.01
CA GLY A 57 22.31 9.62 3.04
C GLY A 57 22.10 8.12 3.22
N LEU A 58 22.15 7.63 4.46
CA LEU A 58 21.97 6.21 4.76
C LEU A 58 20.54 5.72 4.44
N ARG A 59 19.52 6.53 4.72
CA ARG A 59 18.13 6.22 4.32
C ARG A 59 17.93 6.19 2.80
N ILE A 60 18.65 7.01 2.04
CA ILE A 60 18.65 6.92 0.59
C ILE A 60 19.31 5.61 0.13
N VAL A 61 20.43 5.21 0.78
CA VAL A 61 21.10 3.93 0.49
C VAL A 61 20.18 2.74 0.81
N GLU A 62 19.39 2.80 1.89
CA GLU A 62 18.40 1.78 2.26
C GLU A 62 17.46 1.44 1.10
N LEU A 63 17.00 2.43 0.33
CA LEU A 63 16.11 2.21 -0.83
C LEU A 63 16.70 1.23 -1.86
N PHE A 64 18.03 1.21 -1.99
CA PHE A 64 18.72 0.29 -2.89
C PHE A 64 18.97 -1.08 -2.26
N ILE A 65 18.98 -1.16 -0.93
CA ILE A 65 19.18 -2.41 -0.17
C ILE A 65 17.88 -3.21 -0.03
N ASP A 66 16.73 -2.56 0.08
CA ASP A 66 15.42 -3.20 0.29
C ASP A 66 15.08 -4.37 -0.65
N PRO A 67 15.33 -4.29 -1.97
CA PRO A 67 15.10 -5.43 -2.87
C PRO A 67 15.95 -6.66 -2.56
N PHE A 68 17.18 -6.45 -2.06
CA PHE A 68 18.05 -7.55 -1.63
C PHE A 68 17.55 -8.19 -0.35
N ILE A 69 17.00 -7.38 0.57
CA ILE A 69 16.36 -7.84 1.81
C ILE A 69 15.16 -8.75 1.47
N GLY A 70 14.26 -8.31 0.59
CA GLY A 70 13.14 -9.12 0.14
C GLY A 70 13.57 -10.47 -0.44
N ASN A 71 14.60 -10.49 -1.29
CA ASN A 71 15.15 -11.70 -1.86
C ASN A 71 15.81 -12.61 -0.80
N ALA A 72 16.52 -12.04 0.17
CA ALA A 72 17.10 -12.79 1.28
C ALA A 72 16.04 -13.48 2.14
N ILE A 73 14.94 -12.76 2.46
CA ILE A 73 13.80 -13.30 3.19
C ILE A 73 13.15 -14.46 2.39
N ASP A 74 12.89 -14.27 1.10
CA ASP A 74 12.24 -15.29 0.26
C ASP A 74 13.09 -16.56 0.13
N ARG A 75 14.42 -16.47 0.19
CA ARG A 75 15.35 -17.63 0.17
C ARG A 75 15.51 -18.31 1.51
N THR A 76 15.07 -17.69 2.59
CA THR A 76 15.23 -18.23 3.94
C THR A 76 14.30 -19.43 4.15
N LYS A 77 14.85 -20.55 4.60
CA LYS A 77 14.11 -21.78 4.95
C LYS A 77 14.55 -22.23 6.34
N THR A 78 13.73 -21.94 7.35
CA THR A 78 14.01 -22.36 8.73
C THR A 78 12.85 -23.18 9.30
N ARG A 79 13.10 -23.85 10.44
CA ARG A 79 12.05 -24.56 11.19
C ARG A 79 10.95 -23.62 11.72
N TRP A 80 11.23 -22.33 11.80
CA TRP A 80 10.28 -21.29 12.23
C TRP A 80 9.45 -20.71 11.08
N GLY A 81 9.82 -20.98 9.83
CA GLY A 81 9.21 -20.45 8.62
C GLY A 81 10.20 -19.58 7.83
N HIS A 82 9.66 -18.78 6.90
CA HIS A 82 10.43 -17.88 6.04
C HIS A 82 10.56 -16.47 6.67
N PHE A 83 9.48 -15.95 7.24
CA PHE A 83 9.37 -14.55 7.69
C PHE A 83 9.64 -14.38 9.18
N ARG A 84 9.13 -15.31 10.02
CA ARG A 84 9.22 -15.23 11.50
C ARG A 84 10.63 -15.01 12.03
N PRO A 85 11.68 -15.70 11.55
CA PRO A 85 13.04 -15.46 12.02
C PRO A 85 13.49 -14.01 11.84
N TRP A 86 13.16 -13.41 10.70
CA TRP A 86 13.54 -12.04 10.39
C TRP A 86 12.76 -11.01 11.21
N VAL A 87 11.48 -11.28 11.50
CA VAL A 87 10.68 -10.44 12.41
C VAL A 87 11.30 -10.42 13.81
N VAL A 88 11.69 -11.60 14.33
CA VAL A 88 12.26 -11.70 15.69
C VAL A 88 13.69 -11.15 15.75
N VAL A 89 14.58 -11.62 14.89
CA VAL A 89 15.98 -11.20 14.88
C VAL A 89 16.11 -9.72 14.50
N GLY A 90 15.45 -9.33 13.41
CA GLY A 90 15.43 -7.93 12.95
C GLY A 90 14.86 -6.99 14.00
N GLY A 91 13.73 -7.37 14.60
CA GLY A 91 13.08 -6.58 15.65
C GLY A 91 13.92 -6.48 16.92
N SER A 92 14.62 -7.53 17.31
CA SER A 92 15.47 -7.53 18.50
C SER A 92 16.72 -6.66 18.31
N ILE A 93 17.44 -6.85 17.22
CA ILE A 93 18.67 -6.11 16.94
C ILE A 93 18.38 -4.63 16.72
N SER A 94 17.37 -4.31 15.90
CA SER A 94 17.01 -2.91 15.63
C SER A 94 16.57 -2.17 16.89
N ALA A 95 15.79 -2.82 17.78
CA ALA A 95 15.34 -2.20 19.04
C ALA A 95 16.53 -1.89 19.99
N VAL A 96 17.48 -2.81 20.12
CA VAL A 96 18.67 -2.59 20.95
C VAL A 96 19.53 -1.46 20.39
N ILE A 97 19.78 -1.45 19.08
CA ILE A 97 20.63 -0.42 18.47
C ILE A 97 19.92 0.94 18.48
N LEU A 98 18.60 1.01 18.23
CA LEU A 98 17.88 2.28 18.36
C LEU A 98 17.99 2.86 19.77
N LEU A 99 17.88 2.02 20.81
CA LEU A 99 18.10 2.46 22.19
C LEU A 99 19.51 3.03 22.40
N MET A 100 20.55 2.40 21.80
CA MET A 100 21.92 2.93 21.85
C MET A 100 22.03 4.29 21.16
N LEU A 101 21.31 4.53 20.07
CA LEU A 101 21.30 5.82 19.35
C LEU A 101 20.65 6.95 20.18
N PHE A 102 19.82 6.61 21.18
CA PHE A 102 19.30 7.58 22.17
C PHE A 102 20.24 7.78 23.38
N THR A 103 21.55 7.54 23.19
CA THR A 103 22.60 7.79 24.19
C THR A 103 23.72 8.61 23.57
N ASN A 104 24.53 9.23 24.44
CA ASN A 104 25.73 9.94 24.02
C ASN A 104 26.93 9.01 23.78
N LEU A 105 26.71 7.68 23.72
CA LEU A 105 27.75 6.65 23.57
C LEU A 105 28.95 6.84 24.52
N GLY A 106 28.68 7.17 25.79
CA GLY A 106 29.69 7.39 26.79
C GLY A 106 30.51 8.68 26.59
N GLY A 107 29.95 9.68 25.94
CA GLY A 107 30.63 10.95 25.65
C GLY A 107 31.72 10.82 24.57
N LEU A 108 31.62 9.83 23.70
CA LEU A 108 32.62 9.57 22.65
C LEU A 108 32.86 10.80 21.76
N TYR A 109 31.82 11.62 21.49
CA TYR A 109 31.93 12.82 20.66
C TYR A 109 32.85 13.89 21.27
N GLN A 110 32.91 13.97 22.60
CA GLN A 110 33.80 14.89 23.30
C GLN A 110 35.26 14.46 23.19
N LYS A 111 35.52 13.14 23.09
CA LYS A 111 36.85 12.58 22.97
C LYS A 111 37.36 12.56 21.54
N ASN A 112 36.50 12.14 20.60
CA ASN A 112 36.83 12.04 19.18
C ASN A 112 35.55 12.12 18.32
N ALA A 113 35.28 13.31 17.77
CA ALA A 113 34.10 13.57 16.95
C ALA A 113 34.04 12.70 15.70
N VAL A 114 35.20 12.47 15.04
CA VAL A 114 35.23 11.64 13.81
C VAL A 114 34.86 10.19 14.11
N MET A 115 35.43 9.64 15.21
CA MET A 115 35.12 8.28 15.65
C MET A 115 33.64 8.15 16.03
N TYR A 116 33.08 9.17 16.69
CA TYR A 116 31.65 9.21 16.99
C TYR A 116 30.80 9.13 15.72
N MET A 117 31.09 9.94 14.68
CA MET A 117 30.34 9.95 13.41
C MET A 117 30.39 8.59 12.72
N ILE A 118 31.57 7.93 12.73
CA ILE A 118 31.72 6.59 12.14
C ILE A 118 30.88 5.58 12.92
N VAL A 119 31.00 5.54 14.27
CA VAL A 119 30.24 4.61 15.11
C VAL A 119 28.73 4.84 14.97
N PHE A 120 28.29 6.11 15.00
CA PHE A 120 26.90 6.47 14.81
C PHE A 120 26.38 5.98 13.45
N GLY A 121 27.11 6.25 12.36
CA GLY A 121 26.75 5.82 11.02
C GLY A 121 26.65 4.28 10.89
N VAL A 122 27.60 3.54 11.47
CA VAL A 122 27.60 2.08 11.48
C VAL A 122 26.41 1.54 12.30
N LEU A 123 26.15 2.10 13.47
CA LEU A 123 24.99 1.72 14.28
C LEU A 123 23.68 2.02 13.54
N TYR A 124 23.57 3.22 12.94
CA TYR A 124 22.36 3.63 12.25
C TYR A 124 22.06 2.71 11.05
N ILE A 125 23.02 2.48 10.15
CA ILE A 125 22.81 1.60 8.99
C ILE A 125 22.50 0.16 9.40
N THR A 126 23.17 -0.34 10.46
CA THR A 126 22.90 -1.68 10.99
C THR A 126 21.48 -1.77 11.53
N MET A 127 21.05 -0.79 12.32
CA MET A 127 19.69 -0.69 12.85
C MET A 127 18.67 -0.67 11.70
N ASP A 128 18.90 0.15 10.69
CA ASP A 128 18.00 0.38 9.55
C ASP A 128 17.84 -0.89 8.69
N ILE A 129 18.96 -1.59 8.39
CA ILE A 129 18.94 -2.89 7.68
C ILE A 129 18.13 -3.94 8.45
N PHE A 130 18.38 -4.10 9.76
CA PHE A 130 17.65 -5.08 10.57
C PHE A 130 16.18 -4.69 10.76
N TYR A 131 15.88 -3.39 10.85
CA TYR A 131 14.50 -2.91 10.84
C TYR A 131 13.80 -3.21 9.52
N SER A 132 14.46 -3.00 8.39
CA SER A 132 13.90 -3.35 7.06
C SER A 132 13.65 -4.86 6.94
N PHE A 133 14.53 -5.73 7.42
CA PHE A 133 14.25 -7.18 7.50
C PHE A 133 13.01 -7.49 8.34
N LYS A 134 12.85 -6.83 9.48
CA LYS A 134 11.66 -6.98 10.33
C LYS A 134 10.41 -6.48 9.63
N ASP A 135 10.43 -5.28 9.06
CA ASP A 135 9.24 -4.62 8.48
C ASP A 135 8.76 -5.36 7.22
N VAL A 136 9.67 -5.63 6.27
CA VAL A 136 9.37 -6.42 5.07
C VAL A 136 8.90 -7.82 5.45
N GLY A 137 9.58 -8.48 6.40
CA GLY A 137 9.20 -9.80 6.90
C GLY A 137 7.82 -9.80 7.54
N PHE A 138 7.50 -8.81 8.35
CA PHE A 138 6.22 -8.68 9.06
C PHE A 138 5.04 -8.50 8.08
N TRP A 139 5.10 -7.54 7.18
CA TRP A 139 4.00 -7.29 6.24
C TRP A 139 3.88 -8.38 5.17
N SER A 140 5.01 -8.96 4.72
CA SER A 140 5.00 -10.08 3.77
C SER A 140 4.52 -11.39 4.40
N MET A 141 4.54 -11.51 5.73
CA MET A 141 4.02 -12.68 6.44
C MET A 141 2.49 -12.76 6.41
N LEU A 142 1.76 -11.66 6.30
CA LEU A 142 0.29 -11.62 6.38
C LEU A 142 -0.41 -12.63 5.45
N PRO A 143 -0.06 -12.74 4.14
CA PRO A 143 -0.64 -13.77 3.29
C PRO A 143 -0.23 -15.20 3.69
N SER A 144 0.84 -15.39 4.49
CA SER A 144 1.30 -16.72 4.92
C SER A 144 0.66 -17.23 6.20
N LEU A 145 -0.08 -16.38 6.91
CA LEU A 145 -0.75 -16.76 8.14
C LEU A 145 -2.03 -17.57 7.90
N THR A 146 -2.66 -17.39 6.73
CA THR A 146 -3.90 -18.09 6.38
C THR A 146 -4.12 -18.15 4.88
N THR A 147 -4.70 -19.24 4.40
CA THR A 147 -5.16 -19.39 3.01
C THR A 147 -6.55 -18.79 2.78
N ASP A 148 -7.33 -18.60 3.86
CA ASP A 148 -8.67 -18.00 3.81
C ASP A 148 -8.57 -16.47 3.65
N SER A 149 -9.16 -15.95 2.56
CA SER A 149 -9.15 -14.52 2.23
C SER A 149 -9.88 -13.66 3.28
N ARG A 150 -11.00 -14.15 3.84
CA ARG A 150 -11.78 -13.43 4.87
C ARG A 150 -11.02 -13.33 6.19
N GLU A 151 -10.36 -14.41 6.58
CA GLU A 151 -9.50 -14.43 7.77
C GLU A 151 -8.27 -13.52 7.58
N ARG A 152 -7.73 -13.45 6.36
CA ARG A 152 -6.64 -12.55 6.01
C ARG A 152 -7.06 -11.08 6.13
N GLU A 153 -8.24 -10.73 5.60
CA GLU A 153 -8.80 -9.38 5.68
C GLU A 153 -9.02 -8.95 7.14
N LYS A 154 -9.64 -9.82 7.95
CA LYS A 154 -9.79 -9.57 9.39
C LYS A 154 -8.44 -9.35 10.07
N THR A 155 -7.44 -10.17 9.77
CA THR A 155 -6.10 -10.06 10.37
C THR A 155 -5.40 -8.76 9.95
N ALA A 156 -5.53 -8.36 8.68
CA ALA A 156 -5.04 -7.08 8.17
C ALA A 156 -5.70 -5.89 8.90
N THR A 157 -7.02 -5.97 9.14
CA THR A 157 -7.76 -4.93 9.88
C THR A 157 -7.26 -4.81 11.32
N TYR A 158 -7.09 -5.93 12.03
CA TYR A 158 -6.52 -5.93 13.38
C TYR A 158 -5.10 -5.36 13.41
N ALA A 159 -4.25 -5.73 12.44
CA ALA A 159 -2.91 -5.19 12.30
C ALA A 159 -2.94 -3.67 12.06
N ARG A 160 -3.84 -3.20 11.19
CA ARG A 160 -3.95 -1.76 10.91
C ARG A 160 -4.39 -0.94 12.12
N VAL A 161 -5.32 -1.48 12.92
CA VAL A 161 -5.72 -0.86 14.19
C VAL A 161 -4.52 -0.80 15.15
N GLY A 162 -3.79 -1.92 15.32
CA GLY A 162 -2.59 -1.96 16.15
C GLY A 162 -1.54 -0.93 15.71
N SER A 163 -1.24 -0.87 14.42
CA SER A 163 -0.35 0.09 13.78
C SER A 163 -0.74 1.55 14.09
N THR A 164 -1.99 1.91 13.84
CA THR A 164 -2.49 3.28 14.07
C THR A 164 -2.40 3.68 15.54
N VAL A 165 -2.76 2.78 16.45
CA VAL A 165 -2.66 3.04 17.90
C VAL A 165 -1.21 3.15 18.34
N GLY A 166 -0.32 2.27 17.84
CA GLY A 166 1.11 2.27 18.18
C GLY A 166 1.80 3.58 17.80
N GLY A 167 1.68 3.97 16.53
CA GLY A 167 2.27 5.24 16.06
C GLY A 167 1.67 6.47 16.74
N GLY A 168 0.35 6.49 16.93
CA GLY A 168 -0.35 7.60 17.60
C GLY A 168 0.04 7.77 19.06
N LEU A 169 0.16 6.66 19.82
CA LEU A 169 0.54 6.72 21.23
C LEU A 169 1.96 7.30 21.44
N VAL A 170 2.90 7.05 20.54
CA VAL A 170 4.23 7.67 20.62
C VAL A 170 4.11 9.19 20.58
N GLY A 171 3.32 9.73 19.65
CA GLY A 171 3.08 11.18 19.55
C GLY A 171 2.39 11.77 20.78
N ILE A 172 1.44 11.04 21.37
CA ILE A 172 0.74 11.48 22.59
C ILE A 172 1.70 11.49 23.79
N LEU A 173 2.52 10.48 23.94
CA LEU A 173 3.28 10.22 25.16
C LEU A 173 4.69 10.86 25.16
N VAL A 174 5.26 11.18 23.99
CA VAL A 174 6.68 11.58 23.89
C VAL A 174 7.01 12.72 24.83
N MET A 175 6.41 13.89 24.70
CA MET A 175 6.78 15.05 25.50
C MET A 175 6.39 14.91 26.98
N PRO A 176 5.15 14.47 27.33
CA PRO A 176 4.80 14.21 28.73
C PRO A 176 5.72 13.20 29.41
N ALA A 177 6.04 12.08 28.76
CA ALA A 177 6.89 11.05 29.35
C ALA A 177 8.35 11.49 29.46
N VAL A 178 8.89 12.09 28.39
CA VAL A 178 10.27 12.61 28.42
C VAL A 178 10.44 13.62 29.55
N ILE A 179 9.55 14.60 29.67
CA ILE A 179 9.61 15.61 30.74
C ILE A 179 9.42 14.99 32.13
N PHE A 180 8.49 14.00 32.25
CA PHE A 180 8.22 13.31 33.52
C PHE A 180 9.44 12.53 34.04
N PHE A 181 10.15 11.82 33.14
CA PHE A 181 11.32 11.02 33.50
C PHE A 181 12.62 11.82 33.57
N SER A 182 12.61 13.09 33.19
CA SER A 182 13.77 13.97 33.25
C SER A 182 14.11 14.37 34.69
N ALA A 183 15.38 14.43 34.99
CA ALA A 183 15.87 14.91 36.27
C ALA A 183 15.83 16.45 36.38
N LYS A 184 15.94 17.14 35.24
CA LYS A 184 15.87 18.60 35.13
C LYS A 184 14.58 19.02 34.46
N ALA A 185 13.89 20.02 35.02
CA ALA A 185 12.65 20.56 34.45
C ALA A 185 12.97 21.51 33.28
N THR A 186 13.26 20.95 32.12
CA THR A 186 13.47 21.69 30.87
C THR A 186 12.29 21.48 29.91
N SER A 187 12.10 22.38 28.95
CA SER A 187 11.01 22.28 27.97
C SER A 187 11.15 21.10 27.00
N THR A 188 12.38 20.60 26.81
CA THR A 188 12.71 19.48 25.91
C THR A 188 13.06 18.20 26.68
N GLY A 189 12.98 18.22 28.02
CA GLY A 189 13.47 17.14 28.88
C GLY A 189 14.98 17.13 29.02
N ASP A 190 15.53 15.97 29.40
CA ASP A 190 16.98 15.73 29.48
C ASP A 190 17.33 14.34 28.92
N ASP A 191 18.63 14.02 28.84
CA ASP A 191 19.12 12.73 28.30
C ASP A 191 18.51 11.53 29.00
N ARG A 192 18.27 11.63 30.33
CA ARG A 192 17.62 10.56 31.09
C ARG A 192 16.18 10.35 30.67
N GLY A 193 15.42 11.43 30.48
CA GLY A 193 14.02 11.36 30.04
C GLY A 193 13.90 10.72 28.67
N TRP A 194 14.74 11.14 27.72
CA TRP A 194 14.78 10.58 26.37
C TRP A 194 15.18 9.11 26.37
N PHE A 195 16.22 8.74 27.15
CA PHE A 195 16.66 7.35 27.24
C PHE A 195 15.59 6.43 27.82
N ILE A 196 14.90 6.84 28.92
CA ILE A 196 13.85 6.02 29.53
C ILE A 196 12.67 5.87 28.58
N PHE A 197 12.25 6.95 27.91
CA PHE A 197 11.18 6.88 26.93
C PHE A 197 11.54 5.96 25.76
N ALA A 198 12.75 6.10 25.20
CA ALA A 198 13.24 5.22 24.15
C ALA A 198 13.31 3.76 24.61
N ALA A 199 13.76 3.50 25.86
CA ALA A 199 13.81 2.16 26.44
C ALA A 199 12.42 1.51 26.53
N ILE A 200 11.38 2.27 26.90
CA ILE A 200 10.01 1.78 26.95
C ILE A 200 9.53 1.42 25.53
N ILE A 201 9.71 2.30 24.56
CA ILE A 201 9.24 2.06 23.18
C ILE A 201 10.03 0.91 22.51
N CYS A 202 11.36 0.89 22.65
CA CYS A 202 12.19 -0.20 22.16
C CYS A 202 11.87 -1.54 22.84
N GLY A 203 11.58 -1.52 24.14
CA GLY A 203 11.12 -2.69 24.90
C GLY A 203 9.79 -3.24 24.38
N ILE A 204 8.83 -2.37 24.10
CA ILE A 204 7.55 -2.73 23.47
C ILE A 204 7.79 -3.33 22.09
N ALA A 205 8.63 -2.70 21.25
CA ALA A 205 8.95 -3.19 19.92
C ALA A 205 9.64 -4.57 19.95
N PHE A 206 10.56 -4.77 20.91
CA PHE A 206 11.21 -6.05 21.14
C PHE A 206 10.20 -7.14 21.53
N VAL A 207 9.41 -6.91 22.57
CA VAL A 207 8.39 -7.87 23.05
C VAL A 207 7.37 -8.17 21.97
N SER A 208 6.90 -7.17 21.22
CA SER A 208 5.93 -7.35 20.14
C SER A 208 6.47 -8.24 19.01
N ALA A 209 7.74 -8.09 18.64
CA ALA A 209 8.39 -8.95 17.64
C ALA A 209 8.45 -10.42 18.10
N TRP A 210 8.78 -10.65 19.40
CA TRP A 210 8.77 -11.99 19.99
C TRP A 210 7.35 -12.57 20.11
N CYS A 211 6.34 -11.76 20.43
CA CYS A 211 4.94 -12.20 20.43
C CYS A 211 4.52 -12.69 19.04
N VAL A 212 4.88 -11.98 17.98
CA VAL A 212 4.63 -12.45 16.60
C VAL A 212 5.35 -13.77 16.36
N GLY A 213 6.64 -13.86 16.70
CA GLY A 213 7.46 -15.07 16.51
C GLY A 213 6.89 -16.30 17.22
N LEU A 214 6.37 -16.15 18.44
CA LEU A 214 5.90 -17.26 19.27
C LEU A 214 4.46 -17.65 19.01
N PHE A 215 3.56 -16.69 18.81
CA PHE A 215 2.11 -16.94 18.76
C PHE A 215 1.52 -16.99 17.35
N THR A 216 2.30 -16.72 16.29
CA THR A 216 1.84 -16.89 14.91
C THR A 216 2.47 -18.14 14.28
N ARG A 217 1.83 -18.69 13.26
CA ARG A 217 2.35 -19.80 12.46
C ARG A 217 2.19 -19.51 10.98
N GLU A 218 3.25 -19.72 10.21
CA GLU A 218 3.19 -19.67 8.75
C GLU A 218 2.61 -20.99 8.21
N VAL A 219 1.64 -20.88 7.31
CA VAL A 219 1.08 -22.02 6.59
C VAL A 219 1.91 -22.24 5.33
N ASN A 220 2.63 -23.37 5.27
CA ASN A 220 3.35 -23.78 4.07
C ASN A 220 2.35 -24.21 3.00
N SER A 221 2.12 -23.41 1.98
CA SER A 221 1.34 -23.80 0.81
C SER A 221 2.26 -23.89 -0.41
N ASP A 222 2.16 -24.99 -1.17
CA ASP A 222 2.89 -25.21 -2.41
C ASP A 222 2.54 -24.19 -3.52
N ILE A 223 1.45 -23.44 -3.35
CA ILE A 223 0.96 -22.38 -4.23
C ILE A 223 1.99 -21.22 -4.38
N ARG A 224 3.00 -21.14 -3.50
CA ARG A 224 4.02 -20.07 -3.50
C ARG A 224 5.29 -20.36 -4.28
N LYS A 225 5.45 -21.57 -4.81
CA LYS A 225 6.69 -22.01 -5.49
C LYS A 225 6.96 -21.28 -6.82
N ASN A 226 6.00 -20.51 -7.36
CA ASN A 226 6.10 -19.84 -8.67
C ASN A 226 6.09 -18.30 -8.58
N LYS A 227 6.75 -17.68 -7.58
CA LYS A 227 7.00 -16.25 -7.63
C LYS A 227 8.07 -15.94 -8.69
N LYS A 228 7.71 -15.19 -9.75
CA LYS A 228 8.69 -14.59 -10.65
C LYS A 228 9.55 -13.59 -9.89
N ASP A 229 10.85 -13.55 -10.20
CA ASP A 229 11.80 -12.60 -9.62
C ASP A 229 11.25 -11.17 -9.67
N THR A 230 11.15 -10.54 -8.52
CA THR A 230 10.85 -9.12 -8.42
C THR A 230 11.99 -8.35 -9.05
N LYS A 231 11.69 -7.58 -10.10
CA LYS A 231 12.67 -6.79 -10.86
C LYS A 231 13.14 -5.57 -10.06
N GLY A 232 13.53 -5.68 -8.80
CA GLY A 232 14.12 -4.64 -7.97
C GLY A 232 13.74 -3.17 -8.31
N ILE A 233 14.48 -2.21 -7.80
CA ILE A 233 14.29 -0.77 -8.07
C ILE A 233 14.34 -0.45 -9.59
N VAL A 234 15.22 -1.08 -10.34
CA VAL A 234 15.31 -0.89 -11.81
C VAL A 234 13.99 -1.26 -12.50
N GLY A 235 13.30 -2.31 -12.02
CA GLY A 235 11.97 -2.68 -12.50
C GLY A 235 10.91 -1.61 -12.22
N ILE A 236 10.96 -0.97 -11.04
CA ILE A 236 10.06 0.12 -10.67
C ILE A 236 10.27 1.33 -11.60
N PHE A 237 11.52 1.75 -11.82
CA PHE A 237 11.82 2.85 -12.75
C PHE A 237 11.40 2.53 -14.18
N LYS A 238 11.55 1.28 -14.63
CA LYS A 238 11.07 0.84 -15.94
C LYS A 238 9.55 0.87 -16.05
N ALA A 239 8.84 0.46 -15.00
CA ALA A 239 7.37 0.56 -14.95
C ALA A 239 6.90 2.02 -14.95
N LEU A 240 7.58 2.90 -14.20
CA LEU A 240 7.30 4.34 -14.18
C LEU A 240 7.52 4.98 -15.57
N SER A 241 8.64 4.68 -16.24
CA SER A 241 8.95 5.27 -17.54
C SER A 241 8.01 4.80 -18.66
N GLY A 242 7.46 3.59 -18.54
CA GLY A 242 6.49 3.05 -19.50
C GLY A 242 5.06 3.56 -19.29
N ASN A 243 4.70 3.88 -18.03
CA ASN A 243 3.36 4.28 -17.64
C ASN A 243 3.33 5.75 -17.17
N ASP A 244 3.05 6.65 -18.10
CA ASP A 244 3.06 8.10 -17.83
C ASP A 244 2.06 8.52 -16.73
N GLN A 245 0.92 7.86 -16.60
CA GLN A 245 -0.03 8.18 -15.54
C GLN A 245 0.51 7.80 -14.17
N LEU A 246 1.11 6.63 -14.04
CA LEU A 246 1.80 6.21 -12.82
C LEU A 246 2.94 7.19 -12.47
N MET A 247 3.71 7.61 -13.48
CA MET A 247 4.80 8.59 -13.30
C MET A 247 4.29 9.93 -12.77
N TRP A 248 3.22 10.48 -13.37
CA TRP A 248 2.67 11.77 -12.93
C TRP A 248 2.07 11.72 -11.53
N VAL A 249 1.38 10.62 -11.20
CA VAL A 249 0.86 10.39 -9.84
C VAL A 249 2.01 10.26 -8.85
N ALA A 250 3.04 9.49 -9.18
CA ALA A 250 4.24 9.32 -8.36
C ALA A 250 4.94 10.66 -8.09
N LEU A 251 5.10 11.50 -9.13
CA LEU A 251 5.73 12.81 -9.00
C LEU A 251 4.91 13.78 -8.13
N ALA A 252 3.60 13.83 -8.33
CA ALA A 252 2.71 14.64 -7.49
C ALA A 252 2.76 14.17 -6.02
N TYR A 253 2.74 12.85 -5.80
CA TYR A 253 2.82 12.27 -4.47
C TYR A 253 4.19 12.48 -3.81
N LEU A 254 5.26 12.53 -4.58
CA LEU A 254 6.61 12.85 -4.09
C LEU A 254 6.67 14.25 -3.49
N PHE A 255 6.21 15.26 -4.22
CA PHE A 255 6.17 16.65 -3.71
C PHE A 255 5.26 16.77 -2.48
N TYR A 256 4.09 16.15 -2.53
CA TYR A 256 3.19 16.07 -1.38
C TYR A 256 3.87 15.38 -0.18
N GLY A 257 4.49 14.21 -0.38
CA GLY A 257 5.13 13.43 0.67
C GLY A 257 6.28 14.17 1.34
N ILE A 258 7.14 14.85 0.60
CA ILE A 258 8.21 15.67 1.17
C ILE A 258 7.61 16.81 1.99
N ALA A 259 6.61 17.52 1.45
CA ALA A 259 5.96 18.65 2.12
C ALA A 259 5.37 18.25 3.48
N ILE A 260 4.58 17.16 3.53
CA ILE A 260 3.95 16.72 4.77
C ILE A 260 4.96 16.19 5.78
N ASN A 261 5.99 15.45 5.33
CA ASN A 261 7.00 14.92 6.25
C ASN A 261 7.80 16.05 6.91
N ILE A 262 8.18 17.10 6.17
CA ILE A 262 8.85 18.28 6.74
C ILE A 262 7.93 18.96 7.76
N THR A 263 6.70 19.28 7.40
CA THR A 263 5.77 20.00 8.28
C THR A 263 5.45 19.18 9.54
N ASN A 264 5.09 17.89 9.39
CA ASN A 264 4.78 17.01 10.53
C ASN A 264 5.97 16.86 11.49
N SER A 265 7.19 16.71 10.96
CA SER A 265 8.39 16.59 11.81
C SER A 265 8.73 17.90 12.54
N LEU A 266 8.36 19.06 12.00
CA LEU A 266 8.58 20.36 12.61
C LEU A 266 7.46 20.77 13.57
N GLU A 267 6.30 20.11 13.59
CA GLU A 267 5.21 20.43 14.52
C GLU A 267 5.65 20.39 15.98
N VAL A 268 6.36 19.35 16.39
CA VAL A 268 6.85 19.23 17.77
C VAL A 268 7.81 20.37 18.14
N TYR A 269 8.62 20.85 17.19
CA TYR A 269 9.49 22.01 17.39
C TYR A 269 8.68 23.30 17.54
N TYR A 270 7.59 23.44 16.76
CA TYR A 270 6.69 24.60 16.87
C TYR A 270 6.07 24.68 18.27
N PHE A 271 5.49 23.57 18.76
CA PHE A 271 4.92 23.52 20.11
C PHE A 271 5.97 23.78 21.19
N THR A 272 7.19 23.30 21.00
CA THR A 272 8.28 23.41 21.98
C THR A 272 8.92 24.79 21.98
N TYR A 273 9.33 25.32 20.83
CA TYR A 273 10.17 26.49 20.73
C TYR A 273 9.45 27.77 20.31
N ILE A 274 8.36 27.67 19.56
CA ILE A 274 7.58 28.84 19.17
C ILE A 274 6.53 29.16 20.23
N MET A 275 5.79 28.14 20.67
CA MET A 275 4.73 28.31 21.68
C MET A 275 5.25 28.23 23.13
N GLY A 276 6.34 27.51 23.37
CA GLY A 276 6.81 27.20 24.73
C GLY A 276 5.91 26.22 25.49
N MET A 277 5.07 25.45 24.78
CA MET A 277 4.08 24.53 25.35
C MET A 277 4.27 23.10 24.82
N PRO A 278 5.39 22.42 25.09
CA PRO A 278 5.70 21.10 24.50
C PRO A 278 4.64 20.04 24.81
N LYS A 279 4.01 20.08 25.98
CA LYS A 279 2.92 19.16 26.36
C LYS A 279 1.65 19.34 25.52
N ALA A 280 1.42 20.51 24.93
CA ALA A 280 0.26 20.75 24.06
C ALA A 280 0.33 19.95 22.75
N PHE A 281 1.51 19.50 22.32
CA PHE A 281 1.68 18.57 21.21
C PHE A 281 0.93 17.25 21.43
N SER A 282 0.83 16.78 22.67
CA SER A 282 0.06 15.56 22.99
C SER A 282 -1.44 15.75 22.78
N ILE A 283 -1.97 16.95 23.07
CA ILE A 283 -3.37 17.30 22.79
C ILE A 283 -3.62 17.25 21.30
N PHE A 284 -2.76 17.86 20.50
CA PHE A 284 -2.83 17.81 19.04
C PHE A 284 -2.76 16.36 18.52
N SER A 285 -1.78 15.56 18.98
CA SER A 285 -1.64 14.16 18.55
C SER A 285 -2.88 13.33 18.87
N THR A 286 -3.50 13.56 20.02
CA THR A 286 -4.77 12.91 20.38
C THR A 286 -5.89 13.28 19.42
N ILE A 287 -6.08 14.58 19.15
CA ILE A 287 -7.08 15.07 18.20
C ILE A 287 -6.85 14.46 16.82
N ASN A 288 -5.60 14.41 16.36
CA ASN A 288 -5.25 13.92 15.02
C ASN A 288 -5.60 12.43 14.81
N ILE A 289 -5.51 11.59 15.85
CA ILE A 289 -5.95 10.19 15.77
C ILE A 289 -7.46 10.11 15.49
N PHE A 290 -8.29 10.87 16.24
CA PHE A 290 -9.73 10.89 16.02
C PHE A 290 -10.10 11.45 14.64
N LEU A 291 -9.42 12.53 14.22
CA LEU A 291 -9.60 13.11 12.88
C LEU A 291 -9.24 12.12 11.77
N GLY A 292 -8.20 11.29 11.96
CA GLY A 292 -7.83 10.23 11.03
C GLY A 292 -8.93 9.19 10.85
N ILE A 293 -9.56 8.76 11.95
CA ILE A 293 -10.69 7.83 11.90
C ILE A 293 -11.88 8.47 11.17
N ILE A 294 -12.21 9.71 11.48
CA ILE A 294 -13.31 10.45 10.84
C ILE A 294 -13.03 10.63 9.34
N ALA A 295 -11.83 11.07 8.96
CA ALA A 295 -11.43 11.28 7.57
C ALA A 295 -11.53 9.98 6.75
N THR A 296 -11.02 8.89 7.29
CA THR A 296 -11.07 7.57 6.63
C THR A 296 -12.50 7.07 6.46
N SER A 297 -13.36 7.28 7.48
CA SER A 297 -14.78 6.91 7.43
C SER A 297 -15.59 7.78 6.46
N LEU A 298 -15.23 9.05 6.32
CA LEU A 298 -15.89 10.00 5.43
C LEU A 298 -15.47 9.83 3.96
N PHE A 299 -14.30 9.26 3.72
CA PHE A 299 -13.73 9.10 2.37
C PHE A 299 -14.67 8.38 1.38
N PRO A 300 -15.31 7.21 1.70
CA PRO A 300 -16.21 6.53 0.78
C PRO A 300 -17.45 7.36 0.41
N ILE A 301 -17.88 8.28 1.29
CA ILE A 301 -19.03 9.16 1.06
C ILE A 301 -18.62 10.28 0.09
N LEU A 302 -17.46 10.90 0.32
CA LEU A 302 -16.96 11.99 -0.51
C LEU A 302 -16.53 11.49 -1.90
N SER A 303 -15.89 10.33 -1.99
CA SER A 303 -15.47 9.74 -3.25
C SER A 303 -16.61 9.36 -4.19
N LYS A 304 -17.84 9.21 -3.67
CA LYS A 304 -19.05 9.02 -4.50
C LYS A 304 -19.58 10.34 -5.07
N LYS A 305 -19.31 11.49 -4.40
CA LYS A 305 -19.86 12.79 -4.77
C LYS A 305 -18.87 13.66 -5.55
N MET A 306 -17.59 13.46 -5.34
CA MET A 306 -16.50 14.25 -5.95
C MET A 306 -15.58 13.35 -6.76
N SER A 307 -15.10 13.85 -7.91
CA SER A 307 -14.05 13.15 -8.63
C SER A 307 -12.75 13.08 -7.81
N ARG A 308 -11.94 12.06 -8.02
CA ARG A 308 -10.63 11.89 -7.33
C ARG A 308 -9.74 13.12 -7.52
N LYS A 309 -9.76 13.73 -8.70
CA LYS A 309 -9.01 14.97 -9.00
C LYS A 309 -9.50 16.12 -8.15
N ALA A 310 -10.81 16.34 -8.07
CA ALA A 310 -11.39 17.39 -7.24
C ALA A 310 -11.10 17.16 -5.75
N LEU A 311 -11.24 15.91 -5.29
CA LEU A 311 -11.02 15.56 -3.89
C LEU A 311 -9.54 15.74 -3.50
N PHE A 312 -8.59 15.29 -4.32
CA PHE A 312 -7.16 15.52 -4.11
C PHE A 312 -6.83 17.02 -4.02
N THR A 313 -7.28 17.78 -5.01
CA THR A 313 -7.05 19.24 -5.05
C THR A 313 -7.66 19.94 -3.84
N SER A 314 -8.90 19.61 -3.47
CA SER A 314 -9.55 20.17 -2.29
C SER A 314 -8.80 19.86 -0.99
N CYS A 315 -8.31 18.63 -0.82
CA CYS A 315 -7.49 18.24 0.32
C CYS A 315 -6.23 19.12 0.43
N LEU A 316 -5.50 19.30 -0.67
CA LEU A 316 -4.27 20.09 -0.66
C LEU A 316 -4.55 21.59 -0.48
N VAL A 317 -5.65 22.11 -1.03
CA VAL A 317 -6.08 23.51 -0.80
C VAL A 317 -6.42 23.75 0.67
N ILE A 318 -7.14 22.82 1.32
CA ILE A 318 -7.40 22.90 2.77
C ILE A 318 -6.08 22.92 3.55
N MET A 319 -5.11 22.08 3.17
CA MET A 319 -3.80 22.07 3.82
C MET A 319 -3.04 23.38 3.62
N LEU A 320 -3.10 24.00 2.43
CA LEU A 320 -2.49 25.31 2.18
C LEU A 320 -3.13 26.41 3.03
N CYS A 321 -4.46 26.42 3.13
CA CYS A 321 -5.17 27.36 4.02
C CYS A 321 -4.78 27.13 5.48
N ALA A 322 -4.68 25.87 5.91
CA ALA A 322 -4.25 25.49 7.26
C ALA A 322 -2.84 25.99 7.56
N MET A 323 -1.89 25.84 6.62
CA MET A 323 -0.52 26.36 6.75
C MET A 323 -0.52 27.88 6.90
N GLY A 324 -1.35 28.59 6.14
CA GLY A 324 -1.52 30.03 6.29
C GLY A 324 -1.99 30.42 7.70
N ILE A 325 -3.06 29.78 8.19
CA ILE A 325 -3.56 30.01 9.56
C ILE A 325 -2.47 29.68 10.59
N PHE A 326 -1.77 28.58 10.43
CA PHE A 326 -0.74 28.13 11.36
C PHE A 326 0.45 29.09 11.43
N ALA A 327 0.89 29.63 10.28
CA ALA A 327 1.99 30.60 10.22
C ALA A 327 1.70 31.88 11.01
N PHE A 328 0.44 32.35 11.03
CA PHE A 328 0.00 33.54 11.74
C PHE A 328 -0.54 33.28 13.16
N ALA A 329 -0.78 32.04 13.55
CA ALA A 329 -1.39 31.68 14.83
C ALA A 329 -0.54 32.05 16.06
N GLY A 330 0.80 32.16 15.90
CA GLY A 330 1.71 32.53 17.00
C GLY A 330 1.63 31.56 18.17
N SER A 331 1.35 32.05 19.36
CA SER A 331 1.19 31.24 20.59
C SER A 331 -0.28 31.03 20.98
N ASN A 332 -1.23 31.34 20.10
CA ASN A 332 -2.66 31.12 20.35
C ASN A 332 -2.97 29.60 20.20
N LEU A 333 -3.04 28.89 21.32
CA LEU A 333 -3.22 27.44 21.35
C LEU A 333 -4.48 26.95 20.59
N PRO A 334 -5.69 27.51 20.78
CA PRO A 334 -6.86 27.10 20.02
C PRO A 334 -6.68 27.25 18.51
N LEU A 335 -6.08 28.34 18.06
CA LEU A 335 -5.86 28.60 16.64
C LEU A 335 -4.79 27.67 16.05
N VAL A 336 -3.73 27.37 16.81
CA VAL A 336 -2.70 26.39 16.42
C VAL A 336 -3.29 25.00 16.32
N LEU A 337 -4.09 24.55 17.30
CA LEU A 337 -4.75 23.25 17.27
C LEU A 337 -5.72 23.14 16.09
N LEU A 338 -6.49 24.19 15.80
CA LEU A 338 -7.37 24.24 14.63
C LEU A 338 -6.58 24.11 13.32
N ALA A 339 -5.53 24.91 13.17
CA ALA A 339 -4.69 24.90 11.96
C ALA A 339 -3.99 23.55 11.75
N ALA A 340 -3.37 22.99 12.79
CA ALA A 340 -2.72 21.69 12.73
C ALA A 340 -3.74 20.57 12.44
N SER A 341 -4.95 20.65 13.00
CA SER A 341 -6.04 19.72 12.72
C SER A 341 -6.53 19.79 11.28
N LEU A 342 -6.71 21.01 10.74
CA LEU A 342 -7.05 21.22 9.33
C LEU A 342 -5.94 20.78 8.37
N PHE A 343 -4.69 20.79 8.81
CA PHE A 343 -3.57 20.27 8.05
C PHE A 343 -3.51 18.74 8.09
N GLY A 344 -3.73 18.12 9.26
CA GLY A 344 -3.66 16.67 9.45
C GLY A 344 -4.84 15.90 8.85
N PHE A 345 -6.06 16.43 8.97
CA PHE A 345 -7.29 15.77 8.52
C PHE A 345 -7.26 15.31 7.04
N PRO A 346 -6.87 16.15 6.06
CA PRO A 346 -6.83 15.74 4.66
C PRO A 346 -5.77 14.70 4.34
N GLN A 347 -4.69 14.58 5.12
CA GLN A 347 -3.59 13.63 4.86
C GLN A 347 -4.09 12.19 4.77
N HIS A 348 -5.02 11.81 5.64
CA HIS A 348 -5.61 10.47 5.64
C HIS A 348 -6.43 10.17 4.38
N MET A 349 -7.08 11.20 3.80
CA MET A 349 -7.82 11.08 2.54
C MET A 349 -6.89 11.03 1.34
N VAL A 350 -5.85 11.87 1.29
CA VAL A 350 -4.86 11.89 0.19
C VAL A 350 -4.20 10.53 0.03
N PHE A 351 -3.85 9.87 1.13
CA PHE A 351 -3.31 8.51 1.11
C PHE A 351 -4.22 7.54 0.34
N LEU A 352 -5.53 7.55 0.63
CA LEU A 352 -6.51 6.69 -0.02
C LEU A 352 -6.73 7.04 -1.50
N ILE A 353 -6.77 8.34 -1.82
CA ILE A 353 -6.92 8.82 -3.20
C ILE A 353 -5.75 8.34 -4.05
N VAL A 354 -4.52 8.55 -3.58
CA VAL A 354 -3.30 8.18 -4.31
C VAL A 354 -3.23 6.66 -4.49
N LEU A 355 -3.55 5.87 -3.45
CA LEU A 355 -3.59 4.42 -3.55
C LEU A 355 -4.57 3.96 -4.64
N MET A 356 -5.77 4.57 -4.71
CA MET A 356 -6.75 4.25 -5.76
C MET A 356 -6.27 4.64 -7.15
N VAL A 357 -5.68 5.84 -7.32
CA VAL A 357 -5.20 6.28 -8.63
C VAL A 357 -4.00 5.45 -9.09
N ILE A 358 -3.10 5.02 -8.19
CA ILE A 358 -2.03 4.07 -8.52
C ILE A 358 -2.63 2.73 -8.98
N THR A 359 -3.64 2.22 -8.28
CA THR A 359 -4.33 0.99 -8.68
C THR A 359 -4.95 1.11 -10.08
N ASP A 360 -5.66 2.21 -10.36
CA ASP A 360 -6.25 2.46 -11.68
C ASP A 360 -5.19 2.64 -12.78
N SER A 361 -3.99 3.15 -12.42
CA SER A 361 -2.88 3.28 -13.37
C SER A 361 -2.33 1.93 -13.83
N VAL A 362 -2.62 0.84 -13.10
CA VAL A 362 -2.25 -0.53 -13.51
C VAL A 362 -3.01 -0.93 -14.76
N GLU A 363 -4.33 -0.71 -14.79
CA GLU A 363 -5.17 -0.99 -15.96
C GLU A 363 -4.79 -0.09 -17.14
N TYR A 364 -4.52 1.20 -16.90
CA TYR A 364 -4.01 2.10 -17.93
C TYR A 364 -2.68 1.61 -18.52
N GLY A 365 -1.74 1.21 -17.65
CA GLY A 365 -0.45 0.65 -18.07
C GLY A 365 -0.63 -0.64 -18.87
N GLN A 366 -1.55 -1.50 -18.47
CA GLN A 366 -1.87 -2.74 -19.17
C GLN A 366 -2.44 -2.48 -20.57
N LEU A 367 -3.35 -1.51 -20.72
CA LEU A 367 -3.86 -1.10 -22.04
C LEU A 367 -2.75 -0.56 -22.94
N LYS A 368 -1.85 0.26 -22.39
CA LYS A 368 -0.80 0.95 -23.14
C LYS A 368 0.38 0.04 -23.50
N LEU A 369 0.81 -0.82 -22.56
CA LEU A 369 2.04 -1.62 -22.67
C LEU A 369 1.78 -3.08 -23.05
N GLY A 370 0.52 -3.53 -22.99
CA GLY A 370 0.14 -4.91 -23.30
C GLY A 370 0.49 -5.94 -22.23
N HIS A 371 1.01 -5.54 -21.07
CA HIS A 371 1.31 -6.38 -19.92
C HIS A 371 0.95 -5.67 -18.60
N ARG A 372 0.68 -6.45 -17.56
CA ARG A 372 0.24 -5.96 -16.25
C ARG A 372 1.40 -5.97 -15.24
N ASP A 373 1.75 -4.79 -14.72
CA ASP A 373 2.82 -4.60 -13.73
C ASP A 373 2.26 -4.15 -12.36
N GLU A 374 1.29 -4.88 -11.82
CA GLU A 374 0.56 -4.49 -10.60
C GLU A 374 1.47 -4.36 -9.38
N SER A 375 2.31 -5.37 -9.12
CA SER A 375 3.21 -5.36 -7.96
C SER A 375 4.24 -4.23 -8.03
N LEU A 376 4.72 -3.90 -9.23
CA LEU A 376 5.68 -2.81 -9.44
C LEU A 376 4.99 -1.45 -9.23
N ALA A 377 3.78 -1.26 -9.76
CA ALA A 377 3.02 -0.03 -9.58
C ALA A 377 2.71 0.24 -8.10
N LEU A 378 2.24 -0.78 -7.37
CA LEU A 378 1.92 -0.65 -5.94
C LEU A 378 3.16 -0.42 -5.06
N SER A 379 4.35 -0.82 -5.49
CA SER A 379 5.60 -0.58 -4.75
C SER A 379 6.13 0.85 -4.88
N VAL A 380 5.62 1.63 -5.84
CA VAL A 380 6.00 3.04 -6.04
C VAL A 380 5.69 3.90 -4.81
N ARG A 381 4.52 3.71 -4.19
CA ARG A 381 4.11 4.51 -3.03
C ARG A 381 5.05 4.31 -1.83
N PRO A 382 5.30 3.09 -1.33
CA PRO A 382 6.25 2.89 -0.22
C PRO A 382 7.65 3.44 -0.51
N LEU A 383 8.10 3.33 -1.75
CA LEU A 383 9.40 3.91 -2.17
C LEU A 383 9.42 5.43 -1.99
N ILE A 384 8.36 6.12 -2.41
CA ILE A 384 8.23 7.57 -2.26
C ILE A 384 8.11 7.97 -0.79
N ASP A 385 7.34 7.22 0.01
CA ASP A 385 7.20 7.48 1.45
C ASP A 385 8.56 7.42 2.17
N LYS A 386 9.38 6.40 1.88
CA LYS A 386 10.74 6.27 2.42
C LYS A 386 11.66 7.40 1.95
N PHE A 387 11.64 7.73 0.66
CA PHE A 387 12.43 8.83 0.12
C PHE A 387 12.05 10.17 0.74
N GLY A 388 10.75 10.47 0.83
CA GLY A 388 10.23 11.69 1.46
C GLY A 388 10.66 11.80 2.93
N GLY A 389 10.60 10.70 3.68
CA GLY A 389 11.09 10.63 5.05
C GLY A 389 12.61 10.85 5.16
N ALA A 390 13.39 10.28 4.24
CA ALA A 390 14.85 10.47 4.20
C ALA A 390 15.21 11.94 3.99
N VAL A 391 14.63 12.58 2.99
CA VAL A 391 14.84 14.01 2.68
C VAL A 391 14.41 14.88 3.86
N SER A 392 13.24 14.60 4.45
CA SER A 392 12.73 15.34 5.59
C SER A 392 13.68 15.33 6.78
N ASN A 393 14.24 14.17 7.13
CA ASN A 393 15.15 14.06 8.26
C ASN A 393 16.40 14.96 8.11
N GLY A 394 16.98 15.03 6.92
CA GLY A 394 18.11 15.93 6.65
C GLY A 394 17.71 17.40 6.70
N VAL A 395 16.59 17.74 6.08
CA VAL A 395 16.09 19.11 6.00
C VAL A 395 15.67 19.64 7.38
N VAL A 396 14.98 18.83 8.19
CA VAL A 396 14.52 19.21 9.54
C VAL A 396 15.69 19.55 10.46
N GLY A 397 16.77 18.76 10.42
CA GLY A 397 17.98 19.06 11.20
C GLY A 397 18.61 20.39 10.81
N GLN A 398 18.69 20.70 9.51
CA GLN A 398 19.22 21.98 9.04
C GLN A 398 18.31 23.16 9.43
N ILE A 399 16.99 22.98 9.35
CA ILE A 399 16.02 24.01 9.79
C ILE A 399 16.16 24.30 11.28
N ALA A 400 16.32 23.26 12.11
CA ALA A 400 16.52 23.44 13.56
C ALA A 400 17.79 24.26 13.85
N ILE A 401 18.90 23.97 13.15
CA ILE A 401 20.16 24.73 13.28
C ILE A 401 19.98 26.18 12.86
N MET A 402 19.40 26.43 11.66
CA MET A 402 19.17 27.78 11.12
C MET A 402 18.25 28.62 12.02
N ALA A 403 17.35 27.97 12.73
CA ALA A 403 16.43 28.62 13.67
C ALA A 403 17.05 28.81 15.07
N GLY A 404 18.23 28.24 15.35
CA GLY A 404 18.84 28.25 16.67
C GLY A 404 18.14 27.32 17.68
N MET A 405 17.40 26.31 17.20
CA MET A 405 16.66 25.33 18.01
C MET A 405 17.54 24.10 18.26
N THR A 406 18.69 24.33 18.91
CA THR A 406 19.70 23.31 19.19
C THR A 406 19.84 23.10 20.70
N THR A 407 20.83 22.33 21.11
CA THR A 407 21.09 22.00 22.53
C THR A 407 21.08 23.22 23.44
N GLY A 408 20.31 23.14 24.53
CA GLY A 408 20.17 24.23 25.51
C GLY A 408 19.22 25.36 25.08
N ALA A 409 18.66 25.34 23.85
CA ALA A 409 17.71 26.34 23.41
C ALA A 409 16.38 26.24 24.18
N THR A 410 15.78 27.40 24.43
CA THR A 410 14.45 27.53 25.03
C THR A 410 13.60 28.43 24.15
N ALA A 411 12.27 28.43 24.33
CA ALA A 411 11.37 29.32 23.58
C ALA A 411 11.74 30.81 23.73
N ALA A 412 12.34 31.19 24.89
CA ALA A 412 12.78 32.54 25.16
C ALA A 412 14.14 32.88 24.50
N SER A 413 15.00 31.90 24.31
CA SER A 413 16.33 32.12 23.70
C SER A 413 16.30 32.20 22.17
N ILE A 414 15.22 31.74 21.53
CA ILE A 414 15.10 31.79 20.05
C ILE A 414 14.88 33.23 19.61
N THR A 415 15.78 33.72 18.77
CA THR A 415 15.71 35.07 18.21
C THR A 415 14.48 35.28 17.31
N ALA A 416 14.06 36.53 17.11
CA ALA A 416 12.99 36.85 16.17
C ALA A 416 13.31 36.36 14.74
N ALA A 417 14.55 36.51 14.30
CA ALA A 417 15.02 35.98 13.00
C ALA A 417 14.94 34.45 12.96
N GLY A 418 15.34 33.75 14.01
CA GLY A 418 15.23 32.30 14.11
C GLY A 418 13.77 31.83 14.00
N LYS A 419 12.85 32.47 14.71
CA LYS A 419 11.41 32.18 14.62
C LYS A 419 10.85 32.42 13.21
N THR A 420 11.28 33.49 12.55
CA THR A 420 10.86 33.80 11.15
C THR A 420 11.41 32.78 10.17
N ASN A 421 12.70 32.44 10.25
CA ASN A 421 13.33 31.43 9.40
C ASN A 421 12.67 30.07 9.57
N PHE A 422 12.40 29.67 10.82
CA PHE A 422 11.68 28.43 11.11
C PHE A 422 10.31 28.39 10.45
N LYS A 423 9.49 29.44 10.65
CA LYS A 423 8.16 29.52 10.03
C LYS A 423 8.21 29.52 8.51
N LEU A 424 9.18 30.23 7.91
CA LEU A 424 9.37 30.24 6.46
C LEU A 424 9.65 28.82 5.94
N MET A 425 10.56 28.08 6.59
CA MET A 425 10.92 26.74 6.18
C MET A 425 9.81 25.71 6.47
N MET A 426 9.09 25.85 7.57
CA MET A 426 8.00 24.96 7.95
C MET A 426 6.75 25.13 7.07
N PHE A 427 6.48 26.34 6.56
CA PHE A 427 5.24 26.62 5.85
C PHE A 427 5.45 27.02 4.39
N ALA A 428 6.35 27.97 4.08
CA ALA A 428 6.46 28.47 2.71
C ALA A 428 7.06 27.43 1.75
N VAL A 429 8.11 26.71 2.15
CA VAL A 429 8.73 25.70 1.30
C VAL A 429 7.78 24.52 1.06
N PRO A 430 7.15 23.90 2.08
CA PRO A 430 6.14 22.89 1.86
C PRO A 430 4.91 23.38 1.08
N ALA A 431 4.48 24.64 1.27
CA ALA A 431 3.36 25.20 0.51
C ALA A 431 3.65 25.25 -0.99
N VAL A 432 4.86 25.67 -1.37
CA VAL A 432 5.30 25.62 -2.80
C VAL A 432 5.26 24.19 -3.33
N MET A 433 5.72 23.21 -2.56
CA MET A 433 5.68 21.80 -2.95
C MET A 433 4.24 21.29 -3.11
N LEU A 434 3.32 21.66 -2.20
CA LEU A 434 1.89 21.32 -2.33
C LEU A 434 1.27 21.96 -3.57
N ILE A 435 1.61 23.21 -3.90
CA ILE A 435 1.15 23.87 -5.12
C ILE A 435 1.65 23.14 -6.36
N ILE A 436 2.93 22.75 -6.39
CA ILE A 436 3.49 21.93 -7.48
C ILE A 436 2.73 20.62 -7.60
N ALA A 437 2.47 19.94 -6.47
CA ALA A 437 1.70 18.70 -6.45
C ALA A 437 0.29 18.87 -7.03
N ILE A 438 -0.41 19.97 -6.67
CA ILE A 438 -1.73 20.33 -7.22
C ILE A 438 -1.63 20.52 -8.74
N ILE A 439 -0.66 21.32 -9.21
CA ILE A 439 -0.50 21.63 -10.63
C ILE A 439 -0.26 20.35 -11.43
N ILE A 440 0.65 19.49 -10.96
CA ILE A 440 0.95 18.21 -11.62
C ILE A 440 -0.28 17.33 -11.66
N PHE A 441 -0.92 17.10 -10.51
CA PHE A 441 -2.07 16.20 -10.41
C PHE A 441 -3.26 16.73 -11.21
N ALA A 442 -3.56 18.04 -11.13
CA ALA A 442 -4.67 18.65 -11.84
C ALA A 442 -4.45 18.70 -13.35
N SER A 443 -3.21 18.91 -13.84
CA SER A 443 -2.93 19.08 -15.28
C SER A 443 -2.57 17.77 -15.99
N LYS A 444 -1.86 16.85 -15.32
CA LYS A 444 -1.25 15.67 -15.97
C LYS A 444 -1.95 14.35 -15.65
N VAL A 445 -2.62 14.23 -14.50
CA VAL A 445 -3.34 13.01 -14.16
C VAL A 445 -4.73 13.04 -14.83
N ILE A 446 -4.94 12.15 -15.80
CA ILE A 446 -6.19 12.04 -16.55
C ILE A 446 -7.12 10.94 -16.02
N LEU A 447 -6.63 10.10 -15.09
CA LEU A 447 -7.36 8.97 -14.53
C LEU A 447 -8.49 9.43 -13.60
N SER A 448 -9.64 9.76 -14.20
CA SER A 448 -10.91 9.92 -13.49
C SER A 448 -11.64 8.58 -13.43
N GLU A 449 -12.68 8.47 -12.56
CA GLU A 449 -13.53 7.28 -12.47
C GLU A 449 -14.16 6.91 -13.82
N LYS A 450 -14.59 7.93 -14.58
CA LYS A 450 -15.14 7.75 -15.93
C LYS A 450 -14.08 7.22 -16.90
N LYS A 451 -12.89 7.83 -16.90
CA LYS A 451 -11.79 7.41 -17.78
C LYS A 451 -11.30 6.01 -17.46
N HIS A 452 -11.24 5.65 -16.17
CA HIS A 452 -10.91 4.30 -15.75
C HIS A 452 -11.94 3.28 -16.24
N ALA A 453 -13.25 3.59 -16.13
CA ALA A 453 -14.30 2.71 -16.66
C ALA A 453 -14.20 2.51 -18.20
N GLU A 454 -13.84 3.57 -18.94
CA GLU A 454 -13.57 3.49 -20.38
C GLU A 454 -12.36 2.58 -20.67
N ILE A 455 -11.27 2.71 -19.90
CA ILE A 455 -10.06 1.88 -20.04
C ILE A 455 -10.38 0.41 -19.81
N VAL A 456 -11.13 0.11 -18.75
CA VAL A 456 -11.52 -1.27 -18.43
C VAL A 456 -12.40 -1.85 -19.54
N ALA A 457 -13.39 -1.10 -20.04
CA ALA A 457 -14.23 -1.53 -21.16
C ALA A 457 -13.41 -1.78 -22.45
N GLU A 458 -12.39 -0.96 -22.71
CA GLU A 458 -11.50 -1.16 -23.87
C GLU A 458 -10.58 -2.38 -23.68
N LEU A 459 -10.08 -2.61 -22.46
CA LEU A 459 -9.36 -3.83 -22.13
C LEU A 459 -10.21 -5.07 -22.36
N GLU A 460 -11.49 -5.06 -21.96
CA GLU A 460 -12.43 -6.16 -22.18
C GLU A 460 -12.60 -6.45 -23.69
N LYS A 461 -12.77 -5.40 -24.51
CA LYS A 461 -12.86 -5.56 -25.97
C LYS A 461 -11.56 -6.09 -26.61
N THR A 462 -10.42 -5.57 -26.15
CA THR A 462 -9.11 -5.97 -26.69
C THR A 462 -8.77 -7.40 -26.29
N TRP A 463 -9.21 -7.83 -25.12
CA TRP A 463 -8.95 -9.16 -24.59
C TRP A 463 -9.78 -10.23 -25.27
N GLY A 464 -11.04 -9.95 -25.57
CA GLY A 464 -11.84 -10.84 -26.42
C GLY A 464 -11.11 -11.17 -27.73
N LYS A 465 -10.53 -10.15 -28.39
CA LYS A 465 -9.73 -10.34 -29.61
C LYS A 465 -8.42 -11.09 -29.39
N LYS A 466 -7.74 -10.86 -28.27
CA LYS A 466 -6.45 -11.54 -27.94
C LYS A 466 -6.67 -13.00 -27.55
N TYR A 467 -7.79 -13.33 -26.90
CA TYR A 467 -8.18 -14.71 -26.62
C TYR A 467 -8.54 -15.48 -27.90
N ALA A 468 -9.18 -14.83 -28.85
CA ALA A 468 -9.47 -15.42 -30.16
C ALA A 468 -8.22 -15.82 -30.98
N GLY A 469 -7.05 -15.24 -30.65
CA GLY A 469 -5.76 -15.50 -31.34
C GLY A 469 -4.75 -16.40 -30.60
N ALA A 470 -5.04 -16.87 -29.41
CA ALA A 470 -4.07 -17.59 -28.57
C ALA A 470 -3.93 -19.08 -28.96
N LYS A 471 -2.86 -19.39 -29.70
CA LYS A 471 -2.45 -20.76 -30.09
C LYS A 471 -1.60 -21.45 -29.00
N GLU A 472 -2.16 -21.86 -27.87
CA GLU A 472 -1.34 -22.54 -26.86
C GLU A 472 -1.62 -24.04 -26.69
N THR A 473 -2.78 -24.54 -27.10
CA THR A 473 -3.08 -25.97 -27.10
C THR A 473 -3.73 -26.36 -28.42
N LYS A 474 -3.23 -27.41 -29.05
CA LYS A 474 -3.91 -27.94 -30.24
C LYS A 474 -5.15 -28.68 -29.78
N PRO A 475 -6.34 -28.40 -30.37
CA PRO A 475 -7.54 -29.17 -30.07
C PRO A 475 -7.30 -30.67 -30.29
N VAL A 476 -7.78 -31.47 -29.34
CA VAL A 476 -7.78 -32.92 -29.48
C VAL A 476 -8.72 -33.33 -30.62
N ALA A 477 -8.27 -34.19 -31.54
CA ALA A 477 -9.08 -34.59 -32.69
C ALA A 477 -10.36 -35.29 -32.22
N GLY A 478 -11.53 -34.85 -32.79
CA GLY A 478 -12.81 -35.46 -32.49
C GLY A 478 -13.93 -34.45 -32.17
N GLN A 479 -15.04 -34.97 -31.69
CA GLN A 479 -16.15 -34.18 -31.20
C GLN A 479 -15.96 -33.88 -29.71
N ILE A 480 -16.09 -32.60 -29.33
CA ILE A 480 -16.02 -32.12 -27.97
C ILE A 480 -17.41 -31.61 -27.57
N GLU A 481 -17.88 -32.04 -26.41
CA GLU A 481 -19.13 -31.55 -25.82
C GLU A 481 -18.81 -30.64 -24.64
N LEU A 482 -19.43 -29.46 -24.61
CA LEU A 482 -19.29 -28.51 -23.52
C LEU A 482 -20.51 -28.58 -22.60
N SER A 483 -20.22 -28.59 -21.31
CA SER A 483 -21.23 -28.56 -20.26
C SER A 483 -21.51 -27.13 -19.79
N THR A 484 -22.67 -26.91 -19.19
CA THR A 484 -23.02 -25.65 -18.55
C THR A 484 -22.17 -25.41 -17.29
N PRO A 485 -21.68 -24.19 -17.06
CA PRO A 485 -20.96 -23.87 -15.84
C PRO A 485 -21.88 -23.59 -14.65
N ILE A 486 -23.18 -23.40 -14.90
CA ILE A 486 -24.15 -22.96 -13.90
C ILE A 486 -25.56 -23.42 -14.28
N ALA A 487 -26.45 -23.59 -13.30
CA ALA A 487 -27.86 -23.88 -13.52
C ALA A 487 -28.65 -22.64 -13.94
N GLY A 488 -29.64 -22.81 -14.82
CA GLY A 488 -30.52 -21.73 -15.25
C GLY A 488 -31.14 -21.97 -16.62
N LYS A 489 -31.71 -20.91 -17.20
CA LYS A 489 -32.35 -20.97 -18.51
C LYS A 489 -31.36 -20.72 -19.63
N LEU A 490 -31.19 -21.67 -20.53
CA LEU A 490 -30.28 -21.59 -21.67
C LEU A 490 -30.77 -20.55 -22.69
N MET A 491 -29.85 -19.75 -23.23
CA MET A 491 -30.12 -18.70 -24.21
C MET A 491 -29.13 -18.77 -25.37
N ASN A 492 -29.53 -18.37 -26.56
CA ASN A 492 -28.59 -18.12 -27.64
C ASN A 492 -27.72 -16.89 -27.32
N LEU A 493 -26.49 -16.92 -27.79
CA LEU A 493 -25.59 -15.77 -27.60
C LEU A 493 -26.13 -14.48 -28.24
N SER A 494 -26.86 -14.60 -29.36
CA SER A 494 -27.52 -13.50 -30.09
C SER A 494 -28.64 -12.80 -29.29
N GLU A 495 -29.19 -13.45 -28.27
CA GLU A 495 -30.23 -12.89 -27.39
C GLU A 495 -29.67 -12.02 -26.25
N VAL A 496 -28.35 -11.99 -26.09
CA VAL A 496 -27.68 -11.21 -25.05
C VAL A 496 -27.73 -9.73 -25.43
N ASN A 497 -28.14 -8.88 -24.49
CA ASN A 497 -28.25 -7.43 -24.69
C ASN A 497 -26.91 -6.72 -24.54
N ASP A 498 -25.90 -7.17 -25.28
CA ASP A 498 -24.56 -6.57 -25.37
C ASP A 498 -23.95 -6.92 -26.72
N GLU A 499 -23.68 -5.90 -27.54
CA GLU A 499 -23.18 -6.04 -28.91
C GLU A 499 -21.82 -6.77 -28.97
N THR A 500 -21.00 -6.64 -27.95
CA THR A 500 -19.68 -7.31 -27.86
C THR A 500 -19.86 -8.83 -27.89
N PHE A 501 -20.87 -9.34 -27.20
CA PHE A 501 -21.12 -10.77 -27.07
C PHE A 501 -22.10 -11.28 -28.15
N SER A 502 -23.20 -10.58 -28.37
CA SER A 502 -24.25 -11.01 -29.30
C SER A 502 -23.81 -11.06 -30.76
N SER A 503 -22.83 -10.21 -31.15
CA SER A 503 -22.26 -10.22 -32.52
C SER A 503 -21.38 -11.45 -32.83
N GLY A 504 -20.98 -12.22 -31.80
CA GLY A 504 -20.02 -13.32 -31.95
C GLY A 504 -18.59 -12.87 -32.25
N SER A 505 -18.28 -11.56 -32.14
CA SER A 505 -16.94 -11.01 -32.45
C SER A 505 -15.84 -11.53 -31.51
N VAL A 506 -16.20 -11.95 -30.30
CA VAL A 506 -15.29 -12.54 -29.29
C VAL A 506 -15.14 -14.06 -29.48
N GLY A 507 -16.08 -14.70 -30.14
CA GLY A 507 -16.15 -16.15 -30.36
C GLY A 507 -17.59 -16.64 -30.36
N GLN A 508 -17.77 -17.94 -30.57
CA GLN A 508 -19.07 -18.59 -30.51
C GLN A 508 -19.34 -19.18 -29.13
N GLY A 509 -20.57 -19.20 -28.70
CA GLY A 509 -20.94 -19.65 -27.38
C GLY A 509 -22.43 -19.63 -27.10
N PHE A 510 -22.78 -19.58 -25.83
CA PHE A 510 -24.14 -19.48 -25.34
C PHE A 510 -24.22 -18.65 -24.07
N ALA A 511 -25.41 -18.30 -23.65
CA ALA A 511 -25.66 -17.62 -22.41
C ALA A 511 -26.65 -18.39 -21.53
N ILE A 512 -26.63 -18.10 -20.22
CA ILE A 512 -27.52 -18.72 -19.23
C ILE A 512 -28.07 -17.62 -18.34
N LYS A 513 -29.41 -17.56 -18.22
CA LYS A 513 -30.03 -16.76 -17.16
C LYS A 513 -29.99 -17.58 -15.88
N PRO A 514 -29.14 -17.21 -14.90
CA PRO A 514 -28.82 -18.10 -13.80
C PRO A 514 -29.95 -18.21 -12.77
N THR A 515 -30.04 -19.37 -12.13
CA THR A 515 -30.91 -19.62 -10.96
C THR A 515 -30.09 -19.86 -9.70
N ASP A 516 -28.77 -19.99 -9.83
CA ASP A 516 -27.81 -20.18 -8.75
C ASP A 516 -26.66 -19.15 -8.92
N GLY A 517 -25.85 -18.95 -7.89
CA GLY A 517 -24.69 -18.05 -7.90
C GLY A 517 -23.33 -18.75 -8.03
N ARG A 518 -23.28 -20.07 -8.26
CA ARG A 518 -22.04 -20.86 -8.29
C ARG A 518 -21.66 -21.26 -9.70
N VAL A 519 -20.50 -20.78 -10.14
CA VAL A 519 -19.93 -21.08 -11.46
C VAL A 519 -18.92 -22.20 -11.33
N LEU A 520 -19.15 -23.32 -12.04
CA LEU A 520 -18.31 -24.52 -12.01
C LEU A 520 -17.47 -24.64 -13.29
N ALA A 521 -16.35 -25.38 -13.20
CA ALA A 521 -15.52 -25.71 -14.36
C ALA A 521 -16.26 -26.70 -15.29
N PRO A 522 -16.48 -26.37 -16.57
CA PRO A 522 -17.23 -27.22 -17.49
C PRO A 522 -16.43 -28.43 -18.00
N PHE A 523 -15.10 -28.42 -17.81
CA PHE A 523 -14.17 -29.48 -18.17
C PHE A 523 -12.86 -29.35 -17.37
N ASP A 524 -11.99 -30.36 -17.43
CA ASP A 524 -10.64 -30.30 -16.87
C ASP A 524 -9.83 -29.24 -17.61
N ALA A 525 -9.29 -28.28 -16.87
CA ALA A 525 -8.65 -27.10 -17.45
C ALA A 525 -7.53 -26.53 -16.58
N THR A 526 -6.74 -25.66 -17.17
CA THR A 526 -5.88 -24.72 -16.46
C THR A 526 -6.53 -23.34 -16.47
N VAL A 527 -6.66 -22.73 -15.31
CA VAL A 527 -7.13 -21.33 -15.18
C VAL A 527 -6.09 -20.42 -15.82
N ARG A 528 -6.43 -19.84 -16.92
CA ARG A 528 -5.54 -18.92 -17.64
C ARG A 528 -5.53 -17.55 -17.01
N GLN A 529 -6.71 -17.10 -16.54
CA GLN A 529 -6.86 -15.81 -15.90
C GLN A 529 -8.10 -15.76 -15.01
N VAL A 530 -7.97 -15.01 -13.92
CA VAL A 530 -9.09 -14.51 -13.11
C VAL A 530 -9.08 -12.99 -13.21
N PHE A 531 -10.17 -12.39 -13.64
CA PHE A 531 -10.27 -10.93 -13.73
C PHE A 531 -10.23 -10.30 -12.34
N THR A 532 -9.59 -9.15 -12.21
CA THR A 532 -9.39 -8.46 -10.92
C THR A 532 -10.69 -8.22 -10.17
N THR A 533 -11.75 -7.92 -10.90
CA THR A 533 -13.11 -7.72 -10.39
C THR A 533 -13.89 -9.04 -10.25
N ARG A 534 -13.26 -10.19 -10.54
CA ARG A 534 -13.78 -11.55 -10.36
C ARG A 534 -15.12 -11.84 -11.09
N HIS A 535 -15.51 -10.97 -12.01
CA HIS A 535 -16.73 -11.11 -12.81
C HIS A 535 -16.52 -12.00 -14.03
N ALA A 536 -15.28 -12.39 -14.33
CA ALA A 536 -14.96 -13.28 -15.44
C ALA A 536 -13.74 -14.15 -15.13
N VAL A 537 -13.70 -15.33 -15.77
CA VAL A 537 -12.58 -16.29 -15.72
C VAL A 537 -12.32 -16.88 -17.10
N GLY A 538 -11.04 -16.96 -17.46
CA GLY A 538 -10.57 -17.62 -18.68
C GLY A 538 -9.97 -18.99 -18.36
N LEU A 539 -10.34 -20.01 -19.12
CA LEU A 539 -9.90 -21.40 -18.98
C LEU A 539 -9.24 -21.90 -20.25
N VAL A 540 -8.21 -22.70 -20.11
CA VAL A 540 -7.63 -23.50 -21.22
C VAL A 540 -7.83 -24.96 -20.88
N GLY A 541 -8.71 -25.63 -21.62
CA GLY A 541 -9.03 -27.03 -21.43
C GLY A 541 -7.91 -27.95 -21.89
N ASP A 542 -7.77 -29.09 -21.24
CA ASP A 542 -6.88 -30.17 -21.67
C ASP A 542 -7.31 -30.72 -23.05
N ASN A 543 -8.57 -30.48 -23.45
CA ASN A 543 -9.15 -30.77 -24.75
C ASN A 543 -8.84 -29.71 -25.85
N GLY A 544 -8.10 -28.65 -25.53
CA GLY A 544 -7.69 -27.59 -26.42
C GLY A 544 -8.75 -26.48 -26.65
N VAL A 545 -9.85 -26.50 -25.90
CA VAL A 545 -10.84 -25.42 -25.89
C VAL A 545 -10.35 -24.27 -25.02
N VAL A 546 -10.36 -23.05 -25.57
CA VAL A 546 -10.12 -21.82 -24.80
C VAL A 546 -11.45 -21.16 -24.53
N LEU A 547 -11.82 -21.08 -23.25
CA LEU A 547 -13.12 -20.66 -22.80
C LEU A 547 -13.03 -19.39 -21.95
N LEU A 548 -13.94 -18.45 -22.23
CA LEU A 548 -14.23 -17.31 -21.35
C LEU A 548 -15.61 -17.51 -20.72
N ILE A 549 -15.69 -17.42 -19.40
CA ILE A 549 -16.95 -17.35 -18.65
C ILE A 549 -17.05 -15.94 -18.08
N HIS A 550 -18.09 -15.20 -18.45
CA HIS A 550 -18.35 -13.83 -18.04
C HIS A 550 -19.69 -13.75 -17.29
N ILE A 551 -19.68 -13.17 -16.09
CA ILE A 551 -20.82 -13.17 -15.16
C ILE A 551 -21.46 -11.78 -15.15
N GLY A 552 -22.67 -11.68 -15.72
CA GLY A 552 -23.47 -10.47 -15.81
C GLY A 552 -22.93 -9.45 -16.81
N LEU A 553 -23.79 -8.52 -17.23
CA LEU A 553 -23.44 -7.44 -18.15
C LEU A 553 -23.05 -6.17 -17.40
N GLY A 554 -21.88 -5.61 -17.71
CA GLY A 554 -21.38 -4.39 -17.07
C GLY A 554 -21.02 -4.55 -15.59
N THR A 555 -20.90 -5.77 -15.09
CA THR A 555 -20.63 -6.13 -13.69
C THR A 555 -19.22 -5.74 -13.21
N VAL A 556 -18.33 -5.41 -14.13
CA VAL A 556 -17.05 -4.75 -13.82
C VAL A 556 -17.24 -3.47 -12.98
N LYS A 557 -18.36 -2.76 -13.16
CA LYS A 557 -18.73 -1.56 -12.40
C LYS A 557 -18.89 -1.83 -10.89
N LEU A 558 -19.13 -3.07 -10.50
CA LEU A 558 -19.25 -3.51 -9.10
C LEU A 558 -17.89 -3.65 -8.41
N LYS A 559 -16.77 -3.52 -9.14
CA LYS A 559 -15.39 -3.57 -8.62
C LYS A 559 -15.11 -4.80 -7.74
N GLY A 560 -15.72 -5.93 -8.08
CA GLY A 560 -15.59 -7.19 -7.35
C GLY A 560 -16.54 -7.36 -6.16
N THR A 561 -17.38 -6.36 -5.88
CA THR A 561 -18.40 -6.47 -4.83
C THR A 561 -19.45 -7.51 -5.23
N GLY A 562 -19.64 -8.53 -4.36
CA GLY A 562 -20.58 -9.62 -4.65
C GLY A 562 -19.97 -10.77 -5.46
N PHE A 563 -18.66 -10.79 -5.70
CA PHE A 563 -17.94 -11.87 -6.37
C PHE A 563 -16.84 -12.46 -5.51
N VAL A 564 -16.78 -13.79 -5.41
CA VAL A 564 -15.73 -14.55 -4.73
C VAL A 564 -15.11 -15.52 -5.73
N SER A 565 -13.79 -15.47 -5.94
CA SER A 565 -13.07 -16.45 -6.75
C SER A 565 -12.44 -17.50 -5.85
N TYR A 566 -12.64 -18.77 -6.19
CA TYR A 566 -12.05 -19.92 -5.51
C TYR A 566 -10.80 -20.45 -6.22
N VAL A 567 -10.44 -19.82 -7.35
CA VAL A 567 -9.32 -20.24 -8.19
C VAL A 567 -8.37 -19.08 -8.47
N SER A 568 -7.13 -19.43 -8.85
CA SER A 568 -6.07 -18.48 -9.20
C SER A 568 -5.49 -18.80 -10.57
N GLU A 569 -4.86 -17.83 -11.21
CA GLU A 569 -4.17 -18.02 -12.50
C GLU A 569 -3.11 -19.13 -12.41
N GLY A 570 -3.04 -19.97 -13.42
CA GLY A 570 -2.15 -21.14 -13.49
C GLY A 570 -2.62 -22.37 -12.72
N GLN A 571 -3.73 -22.29 -11.98
CA GLN A 571 -4.29 -23.43 -11.23
C GLN A 571 -4.96 -24.42 -12.19
N LYS A 572 -4.67 -25.71 -12.01
CA LYS A 572 -5.43 -26.78 -12.65
C LYS A 572 -6.74 -27.02 -11.91
N VAL A 573 -7.81 -27.11 -12.64
CA VAL A 573 -9.17 -27.37 -12.14
C VAL A 573 -9.75 -28.61 -12.79
N LYS A 574 -10.56 -29.32 -12.05
CA LYS A 574 -11.32 -30.47 -12.53
C LYS A 574 -12.72 -30.05 -12.92
N LYS A 575 -13.33 -30.78 -13.88
CA LYS A 575 -14.75 -30.62 -14.19
C LYS A 575 -15.58 -30.65 -12.91
N GLY A 576 -16.56 -29.73 -12.78
CA GLY A 576 -17.43 -29.59 -11.61
C GLY A 576 -16.78 -28.84 -10.43
N GLN A 577 -15.49 -28.47 -10.51
CA GLN A 577 -14.84 -27.66 -9.47
C GLN A 577 -15.37 -26.23 -9.50
N GLU A 578 -15.66 -25.66 -8.33
CA GLU A 578 -16.12 -24.28 -8.18
C GLU A 578 -15.05 -23.28 -8.56
N LEU A 579 -15.39 -22.34 -9.45
CA LEU A 579 -14.50 -21.30 -9.96
C LEU A 579 -14.77 -19.94 -9.31
N ILE A 580 -16.03 -19.49 -9.41
CA ILE A 580 -16.46 -18.18 -8.92
C ILE A 580 -17.86 -18.35 -8.32
N GLU A 581 -18.07 -17.73 -7.15
CA GLU A 581 -19.40 -17.54 -6.56
C GLU A 581 -19.77 -16.05 -6.69
N PHE A 582 -21.00 -15.76 -7.08
CA PHE A 582 -21.52 -14.41 -7.14
C PHE A 582 -22.86 -14.27 -6.42
N TRP A 583 -23.12 -13.07 -5.91
CA TRP A 583 -24.33 -12.76 -5.20
C TRP A 583 -25.29 -11.98 -6.11
N ASP A 584 -26.23 -12.69 -6.73
CA ASP A 584 -27.22 -12.16 -7.66
C ASP A 584 -27.97 -10.90 -7.15
N PRO A 585 -28.43 -10.82 -5.88
CA PRO A 585 -29.05 -9.60 -5.38
C PRO A 585 -28.17 -8.35 -5.46
N THR A 586 -26.85 -8.51 -5.42
CA THR A 586 -25.92 -7.37 -5.58
C THR A 586 -25.94 -6.84 -7.02
N ILE A 587 -25.98 -7.74 -8.00
CA ILE A 587 -26.04 -7.40 -9.44
C ILE A 587 -27.36 -6.70 -9.73
N LYS A 588 -28.48 -7.29 -9.31
CA LYS A 588 -29.84 -6.75 -9.50
C LYS A 588 -30.04 -5.41 -8.82
N LYS A 589 -29.53 -5.23 -7.59
CA LYS A 589 -29.61 -3.95 -6.87
C LYS A 589 -28.85 -2.82 -7.57
N ALA A 590 -27.81 -3.16 -8.33
CA ALA A 590 -27.06 -2.21 -9.14
C ALA A 590 -27.73 -1.91 -10.50
N GLY A 591 -28.88 -2.51 -10.82
CA GLY A 591 -29.57 -2.37 -12.10
C GLY A 591 -28.85 -3.03 -13.27
N LEU A 592 -28.02 -4.05 -12.97
CA LEU A 592 -27.24 -4.78 -13.96
C LEU A 592 -27.87 -6.14 -14.28
N ASP A 593 -27.60 -6.65 -15.47
CA ASP A 593 -28.04 -7.97 -15.89
C ASP A 593 -27.09 -9.05 -15.33
N ASP A 594 -27.64 -10.13 -14.78
CA ASP A 594 -26.91 -11.25 -14.16
C ASP A 594 -26.59 -12.39 -15.13
N THR A 595 -26.95 -12.28 -16.41
CA THR A 595 -26.77 -13.33 -17.43
C THR A 595 -25.31 -13.79 -17.48
N VAL A 596 -25.08 -15.10 -17.35
CA VAL A 596 -23.76 -15.71 -17.45
C VAL A 596 -23.49 -16.10 -18.89
N ILE A 597 -22.37 -15.63 -19.44
CA ILE A 597 -22.00 -15.80 -20.85
C ILE A 597 -20.81 -16.74 -20.91
N MET A 598 -20.88 -17.73 -21.79
CA MET A 598 -19.85 -18.72 -22.03
C MET A 598 -19.41 -18.69 -23.50
N ILE A 599 -18.15 -18.35 -23.75
CA ILE A 599 -17.61 -18.14 -25.11
C ILE A 599 -16.38 -18.98 -25.35
N VAL A 600 -16.39 -19.73 -26.44
CA VAL A 600 -15.22 -20.41 -27.01
C VAL A 600 -14.44 -19.38 -27.83
N THR A 601 -13.38 -18.84 -27.25
CA THR A 601 -12.63 -17.74 -27.85
C THR A 601 -11.72 -18.16 -29.00
N ASN A 602 -11.35 -19.44 -29.07
CA ASN A 602 -10.67 -20.05 -30.21
C ASN A 602 -11.62 -20.80 -31.16
N SER A 603 -12.84 -20.29 -31.34
CA SER A 603 -13.90 -20.90 -32.19
C SER A 603 -13.47 -21.11 -33.63
N GLN A 604 -12.49 -20.33 -34.16
CA GLN A 604 -11.92 -20.54 -35.49
C GLN A 604 -11.17 -21.88 -35.65
N ASP A 605 -10.80 -22.56 -34.56
CA ASP A 605 -10.12 -23.86 -34.59
C ASP A 605 -11.08 -25.05 -34.68
N PHE A 606 -12.39 -24.77 -34.64
CA PHE A 606 -13.47 -25.77 -34.66
C PHE A 606 -14.41 -25.58 -35.85
N ASN A 607 -15.05 -26.70 -36.24
CA ASN A 607 -16.15 -26.74 -37.16
C ASN A 607 -17.44 -27.10 -36.40
N ASN A 608 -18.60 -26.86 -37.00
CA ASN A 608 -19.92 -27.32 -36.51
C ASN A 608 -20.16 -26.98 -35.03
N ILE A 609 -19.82 -25.76 -34.63
CA ILE A 609 -20.14 -25.27 -33.27
C ILE A 609 -21.67 -25.03 -33.23
N LYS A 610 -22.38 -25.83 -32.44
CA LYS A 610 -23.84 -25.72 -32.30
C LYS A 610 -24.34 -26.11 -30.93
N LEU A 611 -25.43 -25.50 -30.52
CA LEU A 611 -26.17 -25.97 -29.36
C LEU A 611 -26.79 -27.35 -29.68
N ILE A 612 -26.65 -28.29 -28.76
CA ILE A 612 -27.31 -29.61 -28.81
C ILE A 612 -28.57 -29.65 -27.95
N THR A 613 -28.75 -28.67 -27.06
CA THR A 613 -29.94 -28.44 -26.25
C THR A 613 -30.64 -27.17 -26.78
N GLN A 614 -31.95 -27.21 -26.89
CA GLN A 614 -32.75 -26.08 -27.42
C GLN A 614 -32.66 -24.88 -26.48
N ALA A 615 -32.42 -23.69 -27.01
CA ALA A 615 -32.52 -22.44 -26.25
C ALA A 615 -33.92 -22.29 -25.62
N GLY A 616 -33.97 -21.71 -24.43
CA GLY A 616 -35.20 -21.62 -23.63
C GLY A 616 -35.40 -22.77 -22.64
N THR A 617 -34.61 -23.85 -22.73
CA THR A 617 -34.67 -25.00 -21.81
C THR A 617 -34.00 -24.67 -20.48
N GLU A 618 -34.59 -25.11 -19.38
CA GLU A 618 -33.94 -25.09 -18.05
C GLU A 618 -32.88 -26.19 -17.99
N VAL A 619 -31.66 -25.82 -17.63
CA VAL A 619 -30.49 -26.72 -17.54
C VAL A 619 -29.91 -26.69 -16.14
N LYS A 620 -29.35 -27.82 -15.73
CA LYS A 620 -28.55 -27.93 -14.50
C LYS A 620 -27.09 -27.64 -14.82
N ALA A 621 -26.33 -27.28 -13.79
CA ALA A 621 -24.87 -27.24 -13.93
C ALA A 621 -24.36 -28.62 -14.40
N GLU A 622 -23.35 -28.62 -15.28
CA GLU A 622 -22.74 -29.79 -15.91
C GLU A 622 -23.58 -30.49 -17.01
N ASP A 623 -24.80 -30.02 -17.34
CA ASP A 623 -25.55 -30.53 -18.50
C ASP A 623 -24.79 -30.21 -19.79
N LYS A 624 -24.75 -31.17 -20.73
CA LYS A 624 -24.13 -30.99 -22.05
C LYS A 624 -25.06 -30.17 -22.93
N VAL A 625 -24.60 -29.03 -23.42
CA VAL A 625 -25.45 -28.07 -24.18
C VAL A 625 -24.89 -27.66 -25.52
N MET A 626 -23.58 -27.81 -25.73
CA MET A 626 -22.93 -27.40 -26.97
C MET A 626 -21.97 -28.46 -27.48
N SER A 627 -21.91 -28.63 -28.80
CA SER A 627 -20.99 -29.53 -29.47
C SER A 627 -20.06 -28.75 -30.39
N LEU A 628 -18.77 -29.13 -30.40
CA LEU A 628 -17.73 -28.60 -31.27
C LEU A 628 -17.02 -29.76 -31.95
N GLN A 629 -16.68 -29.59 -33.24
CA GLN A 629 -15.88 -30.56 -33.97
C GLN A 629 -14.56 -29.92 -34.38
N THR A 630 -13.45 -30.58 -34.06
CA THR A 630 -12.14 -30.09 -34.46
C THR A 630 -11.95 -30.11 -35.96
N LYS A 631 -11.29 -29.10 -36.52
CA LYS A 631 -10.89 -29.09 -37.92
C LYS A 631 -9.87 -30.18 -38.19
N GLU A 632 -10.16 -31.11 -39.09
CA GLU A 632 -9.15 -32.05 -39.59
C GLU A 632 -8.05 -31.24 -40.29
N LYS A 633 -6.78 -31.52 -39.92
CA LYS A 633 -5.67 -30.98 -40.72
C LYS A 633 -5.70 -31.69 -42.07
N VAL A 634 -5.98 -30.96 -43.12
CA VAL A 634 -5.55 -31.38 -44.46
C VAL A 634 -4.05 -31.50 -44.43
N ALA A 635 -3.53 -32.73 -44.45
CA ALA A 635 -2.10 -32.98 -44.62
C ALA A 635 -1.73 -32.36 -45.99
N SER A 636 -1.01 -31.23 -45.96
CA SER A 636 -0.34 -30.74 -47.15
C SER A 636 0.69 -31.76 -47.56
N LYS A 637 0.43 -32.43 -48.68
CA LYS A 637 1.41 -33.22 -49.40
C LYS A 637 2.59 -32.37 -49.87
#